data_5f09e9a9f548c7874db544acccf6ff4c
#
_entry.id   5f09e9a9f548c7874db544acccf6ff4c
#
_cell.length_a   1.000
_cell.length_b   1.000
_cell.length_c   1.000
_cell.angle_alpha   90.00
_cell.angle_beta   90.00
_cell.angle_gamma   90.00
#
_symmetry.space_group_name_H-M   'P 1'
#
loop_
_entity.id
_entity.type
_entity.pdbx_description
1 polymer ?
#
loop_
_entity_poly.entity_id
_entity_poly.type
_entity_poly.pdbx_seq_one_letter_code
_entity_poly.pdbx_strand_id
1 'polypeptide(L)'
;MNPSAEMAAQDALADKSAAVQNARNKVTMLLDRLDRQKLSPEQLDYVDSVPASLEQICTAFAAEEPECARRTAEEVQAVRDSVSGTTAVGLILPPTLFISGIFIPPFPLSFALASVTGIVVLIVCYTALLGQTTRMQQVSARAWGPANAAINAIGWRNPVTGVNCGHLRNVEELFLATASDAARLMLMQEHQLETQAAQFNEMQRQHIVLEEQLRSAQIHRTTVAFQAQQAVMRSSITPINRP
;
A
#
# COMPACT_ATOMS: atom_id res chain seq x y z
N MET A 1 -20.41 -5.13 9.21
CA MET A 1 -19.02 -4.62 9.20
C MET A 1 -18.09 -5.80 9.07
N ASN A 2 -17.11 -5.74 8.20
CA ASN A 2 -16.12 -6.82 8.07
C ASN A 2 -14.94 -6.47 8.98
N PRO A 3 -14.75 -7.15 10.12
CA PRO A 3 -13.77 -6.78 11.13
C PRO A 3 -12.31 -6.78 10.61
N SER A 4 -12.07 -7.48 9.50
CA SER A 4 -10.72 -7.57 8.91
C SER A 4 -10.19 -6.29 8.28
N ALA A 5 -11.05 -5.43 7.70
CA ALA A 5 -10.59 -4.19 7.06
C ALA A 5 -10.35 -3.07 8.08
N GLU A 6 -11.14 -3.06 9.16
CA GLU A 6 -10.97 -2.12 10.27
C GLU A 6 -9.71 -2.46 11.08
N MET A 7 -9.48 -3.75 11.30
CA MET A 7 -8.26 -4.26 11.93
C MET A 7 -7.02 -3.96 11.09
N ALA A 8 -7.06 -4.14 9.77
CA ALA A 8 -5.94 -3.80 8.88
C ALA A 8 -5.64 -2.29 8.84
N ALA A 9 -6.65 -1.44 8.95
CA ALA A 9 -6.45 0.00 9.03
C ALA A 9 -5.86 0.42 10.40
N GLN A 10 -6.30 -0.21 11.49
CA GLN A 10 -5.75 0.01 12.83
C GLN A 10 -4.32 -0.51 12.95
N ASP A 11 -4.02 -1.69 12.41
CA ASP A 11 -2.66 -2.25 12.37
C ASP A 11 -1.71 -1.35 11.58
N ALA A 12 -2.15 -0.87 10.42
CA ALA A 12 -1.36 0.06 9.62
C ALA A 12 -1.13 1.41 10.32
N LEU A 13 -2.07 1.88 11.12
CA LEU A 13 -1.93 3.10 11.93
C LEU A 13 -0.93 2.88 13.09
N ALA A 14 -1.04 1.73 13.77
CA ALA A 14 -0.11 1.33 14.82
C ALA A 14 1.33 1.21 14.30
N ASP A 15 1.52 0.65 13.12
CA ASP A 15 2.82 0.56 12.44
C ASP A 15 3.43 1.94 12.17
N LYS A 16 2.61 2.95 11.83
CA LYS A 16 3.09 4.31 11.56
C LYS A 16 3.45 5.06 12.84
N SER A 17 2.65 4.91 13.88
CA SER A 17 2.98 5.47 15.20
C SER A 17 4.27 4.85 15.75
N ALA A 18 4.44 3.54 15.62
CA ALA A 18 5.67 2.85 15.94
C ALA A 18 6.88 3.35 15.12
N ALA A 19 6.69 3.63 13.83
CA ALA A 19 7.75 4.17 12.97
C ALA A 19 8.20 5.58 13.41
N VAL A 20 7.26 6.45 13.82
CA VAL A 20 7.57 7.78 14.38
C VAL A 20 8.38 7.64 15.67
N GLN A 21 7.95 6.74 16.57
CA GLN A 21 8.68 6.49 17.82
C GLN A 21 10.07 5.88 17.58
N ASN A 22 10.21 4.98 16.64
CA ASN A 22 11.49 4.40 16.26
C ASN A 22 12.45 5.44 15.70
N ALA A 23 11.96 6.35 14.84
CA ALA A 23 12.76 7.47 14.33
C ALA A 23 13.23 8.38 15.46
N ARG A 24 12.33 8.74 16.41
CA ARG A 24 12.67 9.52 17.61
C ARG A 24 13.76 8.82 18.44
N ASN A 25 13.56 7.54 18.77
CA ASN A 25 14.49 6.77 19.58
C ASN A 25 15.87 6.70 18.94
N LYS A 26 15.96 6.58 17.62
CA LYS A 26 17.23 6.54 16.89
C LYS A 26 17.99 7.86 17.02
N VAL A 27 17.33 8.99 16.85
CA VAL A 27 17.95 10.32 17.03
C VAL A 27 18.40 10.52 18.48
N THR A 28 17.55 10.17 19.45
CA THR A 28 17.87 10.27 20.89
C THR A 28 19.08 9.41 21.24
N MET A 29 19.15 8.17 20.75
CA MET A 29 20.29 7.27 20.99
C MET A 29 21.61 7.84 20.44
N LEU A 30 21.59 8.50 19.29
CA LEU A 30 22.77 9.14 18.74
C LEU A 30 23.18 10.36 19.57
N LEU A 31 22.22 11.17 20.03
CA LEU A 31 22.48 12.31 20.91
C LEU A 31 23.13 11.89 22.24
N ASP A 32 22.68 10.78 22.83
CA ASP A 32 23.22 10.24 24.08
C ASP A 32 24.66 9.72 23.95
N ARG A 33 25.02 9.27 22.74
CA ARG A 33 26.37 8.75 22.44
C ARG A 33 27.35 9.81 21.95
N LEU A 34 26.89 11.05 21.80
CA LEU A 34 27.64 12.13 21.20
C LEU A 34 28.66 12.71 22.19
N ASP A 35 29.91 12.87 21.76
CA ASP A 35 31.00 13.45 22.60
C ASP A 35 30.86 14.97 22.61
N ARG A 36 30.11 15.50 23.59
CA ARG A 36 29.81 16.92 23.73
C ARG A 36 31.05 17.80 23.93
N GLN A 37 32.18 17.21 24.41
CA GLN A 37 33.41 17.97 24.65
C GLN A 37 34.11 18.38 23.36
N LYS A 38 33.82 17.71 22.27
CA LYS A 38 34.43 17.97 20.96
C LYS A 38 33.58 18.87 20.05
N LEU A 39 32.41 19.30 20.55
CA LEU A 39 31.48 20.15 19.77
C LEU A 39 31.83 21.62 19.93
N SER A 40 31.60 22.39 18.88
CA SER A 40 31.62 23.85 18.93
C SER A 40 30.41 24.38 19.71
N PRO A 41 30.45 25.63 20.22
CA PRO A 41 29.31 26.23 20.93
C PRO A 41 28.01 26.21 20.09
N GLU A 42 28.11 26.54 18.79
CA GLU A 42 26.96 26.52 17.87
C GLU A 42 26.37 25.10 17.68
N GLN A 43 27.24 24.08 17.65
CA GLN A 43 26.83 22.68 17.57
C GLN A 43 26.17 22.20 18.87
N LEU A 44 26.65 22.68 20.02
CA LEU A 44 26.04 22.40 21.34
C LEU A 44 24.65 23.02 21.43
N ASP A 45 24.47 24.28 21.01
CA ASP A 45 23.17 24.95 20.99
C ASP A 45 22.18 24.19 20.10
N TYR A 46 22.63 23.71 18.94
CA TYR A 46 21.80 22.85 18.09
C TYR A 46 21.44 21.55 18.79
N VAL A 47 22.40 20.79 19.31
CA VAL A 47 22.18 19.51 20.00
C VAL A 47 21.21 19.66 21.17
N ASP A 48 21.34 20.74 21.94
CA ASP A 48 20.45 21.02 23.09
C ASP A 48 19.03 21.44 22.64
N SER A 49 18.84 21.94 21.44
CA SER A 49 17.53 22.28 20.87
C SER A 49 16.79 21.06 20.29
N VAL A 50 17.51 20.01 19.87
CA VAL A 50 16.91 18.84 19.20
C VAL A 50 15.87 18.12 20.05
N PRO A 51 16.07 17.83 21.36
CA PRO A 51 15.06 17.14 22.17
C PRO A 51 13.74 17.88 22.23
N ALA A 52 13.77 19.21 22.40
CA ALA A 52 12.55 20.05 22.41
C ALA A 52 11.85 20.02 21.03
N SER A 53 12.61 20.07 19.94
CA SER A 53 12.07 19.94 18.57
C SER A 53 11.43 18.58 18.35
N LEU A 54 12.06 17.47 18.78
CA LEU A 54 11.50 16.13 18.68
C LEU A 54 10.20 15.99 19.47
N GLU A 55 10.14 16.55 20.67
CA GLU A 55 8.93 16.53 21.48
C GLU A 55 7.81 17.33 20.82
N GLN A 56 8.10 18.49 20.27
CA GLN A 56 7.14 19.29 19.52
C GLN A 56 6.60 18.55 18.31
N ILE A 57 7.45 17.90 17.52
CA ILE A 57 7.04 17.11 16.36
C ILE A 57 6.15 15.93 16.78
N CYS A 58 6.55 15.20 17.82
CA CYS A 58 5.78 14.04 18.31
C CYS A 58 4.42 14.50 18.90
N THR A 59 4.38 15.63 19.61
CA THR A 59 3.13 16.19 20.17
C THR A 59 2.19 16.65 19.06
N ALA A 60 2.71 17.31 18.03
CA ALA A 60 1.92 17.70 16.86
C ALA A 60 1.37 16.48 16.13
N PHE A 61 2.18 15.45 15.93
CA PHE A 61 1.74 14.18 15.34
C PHE A 61 0.64 13.52 16.18
N ALA A 62 0.83 13.40 17.49
CA ALA A 62 -0.15 12.79 18.39
C ALA A 62 -1.48 13.55 18.44
N ALA A 63 -1.47 14.87 18.23
CA ALA A 63 -2.67 15.69 18.14
C ALA A 63 -3.44 15.48 16.82
N GLU A 64 -2.73 15.26 15.72
CA GLU A 64 -3.32 15.07 14.38
C GLU A 64 -3.73 13.61 14.10
N GLU A 65 -3.06 12.65 14.73
CA GLU A 65 -3.26 11.20 14.50
C GLU A 65 -4.72 10.76 14.65
N PRO A 66 -5.44 11.07 15.75
CA PRO A 66 -6.81 10.58 15.94
C PRO A 66 -7.80 11.19 14.93
N GLU A 67 -7.61 12.45 14.55
CA GLU A 67 -8.45 13.09 13.55
C GLU A 67 -8.20 12.53 12.15
N CYS A 68 -6.95 12.27 11.79
CA CYS A 68 -6.59 11.59 10.57
C CYS A 68 -7.16 10.17 10.51
N ALA A 69 -7.09 9.43 11.61
CA ALA A 69 -7.66 8.09 11.72
C ALA A 69 -9.17 8.11 11.51
N ARG A 70 -9.87 9.04 12.17
CA ARG A 70 -11.32 9.19 12.05
C ARG A 70 -11.74 9.53 10.62
N ARG A 71 -11.13 10.55 10.01
CA ARG A 71 -11.42 10.96 8.63
C ARG A 71 -11.15 9.82 7.64
N THR A 72 -10.05 9.12 7.82
CA THR A 72 -9.71 7.98 6.97
C THR A 72 -10.74 6.87 7.08
N ALA A 73 -11.20 6.53 8.29
CA ALA A 73 -12.23 5.53 8.50
C ALA A 73 -13.56 5.92 7.83
N GLU A 74 -13.98 7.18 7.95
CA GLU A 74 -15.17 7.72 7.29
C GLU A 74 -15.08 7.67 5.77
N GLU A 75 -13.93 8.10 5.19
CA GLU A 75 -13.70 8.08 3.74
C GLU A 75 -13.62 6.64 3.20
N VAL A 76 -12.94 5.74 3.92
CA VAL A 76 -12.86 4.30 3.56
C VAL A 76 -14.24 3.67 3.57
N GLN A 77 -15.06 3.98 4.59
CA GLN A 77 -16.44 3.47 4.65
C GLN A 77 -17.27 4.00 3.47
N ALA A 78 -17.18 5.28 3.15
CA ALA A 78 -17.90 5.88 2.02
C ALA A 78 -17.50 5.25 0.67
N VAL A 79 -16.20 5.00 0.45
CA VAL A 79 -15.73 4.29 -0.75
C VAL A 79 -16.23 2.86 -0.79
N ARG A 80 -16.23 2.16 0.34
CA ARG A 80 -16.70 0.78 0.46
C ARG A 80 -18.19 0.65 0.17
N ASP A 81 -19.00 1.56 0.69
CA ASP A 81 -20.45 1.57 0.44
C ASP A 81 -20.72 1.83 -1.05
N SER A 82 -19.95 2.70 -1.69
CA SER A 82 -19.99 2.93 -3.13
C SER A 82 -19.57 1.69 -3.93
N VAL A 83 -18.51 0.97 -3.51
CA VAL A 83 -18.06 -0.28 -4.16
C VAL A 83 -19.13 -1.35 -4.06
N SER A 84 -19.74 -1.54 -2.89
CA SER A 84 -20.76 -2.56 -2.70
C SER A 84 -22.00 -2.32 -3.57
N GLY A 85 -22.41 -1.06 -3.72
CA GLY A 85 -23.50 -0.67 -4.62
C GLY A 85 -23.16 -0.95 -6.08
N THR A 86 -21.97 -0.55 -6.52
CA THR A 86 -21.52 -0.74 -7.92
C THR A 86 -21.36 -2.22 -8.28
N THR A 87 -20.82 -3.04 -7.36
CA THR A 87 -20.70 -4.49 -7.58
C THR A 87 -22.05 -5.18 -7.62
N ALA A 88 -22.98 -4.81 -6.76
CA ALA A 88 -24.33 -5.37 -6.78
C ALA A 88 -25.05 -5.08 -8.11
N VAL A 89 -24.97 -3.84 -8.60
CA VAL A 89 -25.54 -3.45 -9.89
C VAL A 89 -24.87 -4.20 -11.04
N GLY A 90 -23.54 -4.26 -11.06
CA GLY A 90 -22.76 -4.94 -12.10
C GLY A 90 -22.96 -6.45 -12.14
N LEU A 91 -23.34 -7.07 -11.02
CA LEU A 91 -23.55 -8.52 -10.92
C LEU A 91 -25.00 -8.93 -11.27
N ILE A 92 -25.99 -8.08 -10.96
CA ILE A 92 -27.41 -8.42 -11.09
C ILE A 92 -27.99 -7.90 -12.42
N LEU A 93 -27.65 -6.67 -12.81
CA LEU A 93 -28.30 -6.01 -13.94
C LEU A 93 -28.00 -6.65 -15.32
N PRO A 94 -26.73 -7.02 -15.67
CA PRO A 94 -26.46 -7.66 -16.94
C PRO A 94 -27.18 -8.99 -17.15
N PRO A 95 -27.16 -9.97 -16.22
CA PRO A 95 -27.88 -11.22 -16.43
C PRO A 95 -29.40 -11.04 -16.50
N THR A 96 -29.98 -10.09 -15.75
CA THR A 96 -31.40 -9.81 -15.83
C THR A 96 -31.80 -9.20 -17.20
N LEU A 97 -30.97 -8.33 -17.75
CA LEU A 97 -31.16 -7.80 -19.10
C LEU A 97 -31.07 -8.88 -20.19
N PHE A 98 -30.09 -9.80 -20.06
CA PHE A 98 -29.97 -10.93 -20.98
C PHE A 98 -31.22 -11.83 -20.95
N ILE A 99 -31.69 -12.18 -19.75
CA ILE A 99 -32.87 -13.03 -19.59
C ILE A 99 -34.13 -12.34 -20.12
N SER A 100 -34.33 -11.04 -19.81
CA SER A 100 -35.49 -10.29 -20.30
C SER A 100 -35.50 -10.17 -21.81
N GLY A 101 -34.34 -10.03 -22.45
CA GLY A 101 -34.22 -9.98 -23.91
C GLY A 101 -34.69 -11.25 -24.63
N ILE A 102 -34.72 -12.40 -23.93
CA ILE A 102 -35.23 -13.67 -24.48
C ILE A 102 -36.75 -13.71 -24.52
N PHE A 103 -37.45 -13.03 -23.62
CA PHE A 103 -38.90 -13.11 -23.48
C PHE A 103 -39.68 -11.98 -24.19
N ILE A 104 -39.00 -10.97 -24.76
CA ILE A 104 -39.63 -9.83 -25.39
C ILE A 104 -39.58 -10.00 -26.92
N PRO A 105 -40.71 -10.20 -27.63
CA PRO A 105 -40.75 -10.21 -29.11
C PRO A 105 -40.60 -8.77 -29.67
N PRO A 106 -39.92 -8.55 -30.82
CA PRO A 106 -39.29 -9.54 -31.70
C PRO A 106 -37.91 -10.01 -31.17
N PHE A 107 -37.79 -11.29 -30.97
CA PHE A 107 -36.66 -11.94 -30.28
C PHE A 107 -35.25 -11.51 -30.76
N PRO A 108 -34.89 -11.47 -32.04
CA PRO A 108 -33.49 -11.17 -32.44
C PRO A 108 -33.10 -9.73 -32.12
N LEU A 109 -34.01 -8.77 -32.22
CA LEU A 109 -33.74 -7.35 -32.00
C LEU A 109 -33.69 -7.02 -30.51
N SER A 110 -34.62 -7.56 -29.72
CA SER A 110 -34.63 -7.37 -28.24
C SER A 110 -33.42 -8.00 -27.57
N PHE A 111 -33.02 -9.19 -28.02
CA PHE A 111 -31.81 -9.83 -27.50
C PHE A 111 -30.53 -9.07 -27.84
N ALA A 112 -30.39 -8.57 -29.08
CA ALA A 112 -29.26 -7.75 -29.48
C ALA A 112 -29.17 -6.46 -28.65
N LEU A 113 -30.27 -5.79 -28.44
CA LEU A 113 -30.35 -4.54 -27.67
C LEU A 113 -30.00 -4.79 -26.17
N ALA A 114 -30.58 -5.83 -25.59
CA ALA A 114 -30.30 -6.24 -24.22
C ALA A 114 -28.82 -6.62 -24.03
N SER A 115 -28.19 -7.31 -25.00
CA SER A 115 -26.78 -7.67 -24.97
C SER A 115 -25.88 -6.45 -25.01
N VAL A 116 -26.13 -5.50 -25.93
CA VAL A 116 -25.35 -4.25 -26.00
C VAL A 116 -25.48 -3.45 -24.72
N THR A 117 -26.70 -3.30 -24.19
CA THR A 117 -26.94 -2.59 -22.93
C THR A 117 -26.21 -3.28 -21.74
N GLY A 118 -26.26 -4.61 -21.68
CA GLY A 118 -25.55 -5.38 -20.66
C GLY A 118 -24.02 -5.17 -20.70
N ILE A 119 -23.43 -5.15 -21.90
CA ILE A 119 -22.00 -4.88 -22.08
C ILE A 119 -21.66 -3.45 -21.66
N VAL A 120 -22.47 -2.46 -22.04
CA VAL A 120 -22.25 -1.05 -21.65
C VAL A 120 -22.28 -0.91 -20.12
N VAL A 121 -23.26 -1.52 -19.44
CA VAL A 121 -23.36 -1.53 -17.98
C VAL A 121 -22.11 -2.16 -17.35
N LEU A 122 -21.63 -3.27 -17.87
CA LEU A 122 -20.39 -3.92 -17.37
C LEU A 122 -19.18 -3.00 -17.51
N ILE A 123 -19.01 -2.32 -18.65
CA ILE A 123 -17.91 -1.39 -18.87
C ILE A 123 -18.01 -0.21 -17.89
N VAL A 124 -19.19 0.36 -17.69
CA VAL A 124 -19.41 1.47 -16.75
C VAL A 124 -19.11 1.03 -15.32
N CYS A 125 -19.58 -0.13 -14.89
CA CYS A 125 -19.27 -0.67 -13.56
C CYS A 125 -17.78 -0.93 -13.38
N TYR A 126 -17.10 -1.48 -14.39
CA TYR A 126 -15.66 -1.72 -14.35
C TYR A 126 -14.85 -0.42 -14.25
N THR A 127 -15.18 0.60 -15.04
CA THR A 127 -14.50 1.90 -14.97
C THR A 127 -14.76 2.62 -13.64
N ALA A 128 -15.96 2.50 -13.07
CA ALA A 128 -16.29 3.02 -11.76
C ALA A 128 -15.46 2.33 -10.66
N LEU A 129 -15.29 0.99 -10.71
CA LEU A 129 -14.45 0.23 -9.77
C LEU A 129 -12.98 0.64 -9.86
N LEU A 130 -12.44 0.84 -11.07
CA LEU A 130 -11.08 1.35 -11.25
C LEU A 130 -10.91 2.75 -10.63
N GLY A 131 -11.88 3.65 -10.82
CA GLY A 131 -11.86 4.97 -10.18
C GLY A 131 -11.90 4.90 -8.66
N GLN A 132 -12.57 3.92 -8.08
CA GLN A 132 -12.64 3.72 -6.63
C GLN A 132 -11.34 3.18 -6.05
N THR A 133 -10.63 2.29 -6.74
CA THR A 133 -9.30 1.83 -6.30
C THR A 133 -8.29 2.98 -6.25
N THR A 134 -8.33 3.88 -7.24
CA THR A 134 -7.49 5.08 -7.24
C THR A 134 -7.84 6.02 -6.08
N ARG A 135 -9.12 6.20 -5.78
CA ARG A 135 -9.56 6.97 -4.60
C ARG A 135 -9.08 6.35 -3.30
N MET A 136 -9.18 5.02 -3.14
CA MET A 136 -8.66 4.32 -1.97
C MET A 136 -7.17 4.57 -1.75
N GLN A 137 -6.36 4.53 -2.82
CA GLN A 137 -4.94 4.84 -2.75
C GLN A 137 -4.70 6.30 -2.31
N GLN A 138 -5.48 7.26 -2.82
CA GLN A 138 -5.38 8.67 -2.44
C GLN A 138 -5.79 8.90 -0.97
N VAL A 139 -6.86 8.27 -0.50
CA VAL A 139 -7.31 8.32 0.90
C VAL A 139 -6.22 7.76 1.82
N SER A 140 -5.68 6.60 1.48
CA SER A 140 -4.57 5.99 2.21
C SER A 140 -3.34 6.92 2.25
N ALA A 141 -2.96 7.53 1.12
CA ALA A 141 -1.82 8.45 1.06
C ALA A 141 -2.04 9.71 1.93
N ARG A 142 -3.26 10.24 2.00
CA ARG A 142 -3.61 11.38 2.88
C ARG A 142 -3.57 11.00 4.35
N ALA A 143 -4.06 9.84 4.72
CA ALA A 143 -4.03 9.34 6.08
C ALA A 143 -2.62 9.24 6.65
N TRP A 144 -1.65 8.94 5.79
CA TRP A 144 -0.24 8.83 6.17
C TRP A 144 0.50 10.18 6.17
N GLY A 145 -0.11 11.25 5.69
CA GLY A 145 0.51 12.58 5.57
C GLY A 145 1.17 13.05 6.86
N PRO A 146 0.46 13.12 8.00
CA PRO A 146 1.03 13.56 9.27
C PRO A 146 2.18 12.69 9.76
N ALA A 147 2.05 11.36 9.68
CA ALA A 147 3.11 10.43 10.07
C ALA A 147 4.36 10.58 9.18
N ASN A 148 4.18 10.71 7.88
CA ASN A 148 5.28 10.92 6.96
C ASN A 148 5.96 12.29 7.19
N ALA A 149 5.19 13.34 7.50
CA ALA A 149 5.73 14.65 7.84
C ALA A 149 6.57 14.59 9.11
N ALA A 150 6.07 13.92 10.16
CA ALA A 150 6.79 13.71 11.41
C ALA A 150 8.08 12.89 11.20
N ILE A 151 8.00 11.77 10.50
CA ILE A 151 9.17 10.93 10.18
C ILE A 151 10.21 11.70 9.36
N ASN A 152 9.79 12.50 8.37
CA ASN A 152 10.72 13.30 7.57
C ASN A 152 11.39 14.41 8.39
N ALA A 153 10.68 15.02 9.34
CA ALA A 153 11.23 16.06 10.20
C ALA A 153 12.19 15.47 11.25
N ILE A 154 11.81 14.37 11.91
CA ILE A 154 12.67 13.65 12.86
C ILE A 154 13.90 13.07 12.15
N GLY A 155 13.67 12.44 11.03
CA GLY A 155 14.69 11.87 10.16
C GLY A 155 14.55 10.39 9.94
N TRP A 156 14.96 9.97 8.76
CA TRP A 156 15.02 8.58 8.35
C TRP A 156 16.22 8.36 7.40
N ARG A 157 16.65 7.12 7.29
CA ARG A 157 17.69 6.71 6.37
C ARG A 157 17.07 5.99 5.17
N ASN A 158 17.42 6.44 3.97
CA ASN A 158 17.05 5.70 2.76
C ASN A 158 17.92 4.44 2.67
N PRO A 159 17.34 3.23 2.72
CA PRO A 159 18.10 1.98 2.71
C PRO A 159 18.82 1.73 1.36
N VAL A 160 18.34 2.36 0.26
CA VAL A 160 18.93 2.20 -1.07
C VAL A 160 20.07 3.17 -1.31
N THR A 161 19.86 4.47 -1.02
CA THR A 161 20.85 5.52 -1.28
C THR A 161 21.77 5.80 -0.09
N GLY A 162 21.43 5.31 1.09
CA GLY A 162 22.16 5.58 2.33
C GLY A 162 22.06 7.03 2.82
N VAL A 163 21.23 7.85 2.17
CA VAL A 163 21.07 9.27 2.53
C VAL A 163 20.13 9.41 3.71
N ASN A 164 20.55 10.16 4.72
CA ASN A 164 19.73 10.53 5.88
C ASN A 164 19.02 11.87 5.62
N CYS A 165 17.90 12.08 6.29
CA CYS A 165 17.15 13.34 6.26
C CYS A 165 16.78 13.80 7.69
N GLY A 166 16.24 15.00 7.81
CA GLY A 166 15.76 15.57 9.07
C GLY A 166 16.85 15.71 10.13
N HIS A 167 16.46 15.70 11.39
CA HIS A 167 17.42 15.78 12.53
C HIS A 167 18.41 14.63 12.54
N LEU A 168 18.02 13.43 12.09
CA LEU A 168 18.90 12.25 12.02
C LEU A 168 20.15 12.54 11.20
N ARG A 169 20.04 13.24 10.08
CA ARG A 169 21.15 13.61 9.22
C ARG A 169 22.18 14.46 9.98
N ASN A 170 21.70 15.56 10.57
CA ASN A 170 22.59 16.50 11.24
C ASN A 170 23.23 15.90 12.48
N VAL A 171 22.48 15.14 13.29
CA VAL A 171 22.99 14.47 14.49
C VAL A 171 24.00 13.38 14.12
N GLU A 172 23.76 12.63 13.07
CA GLU A 172 24.70 11.60 12.59
C GLU A 172 25.99 12.21 12.03
N GLU A 173 25.91 13.32 11.29
CA GLU A 173 27.09 14.06 10.82
C GLU A 173 27.95 14.55 12.03
N LEU A 174 27.33 15.08 13.07
CA LEU A 174 28.00 15.48 14.30
C LEU A 174 28.61 14.28 15.04
N PHE A 175 27.87 13.17 15.12
CA PHE A 175 28.36 11.95 15.73
C PHE A 175 29.59 11.42 14.98
N LEU A 176 29.54 11.33 13.66
CA LEU A 176 30.66 10.88 12.85
C LEU A 176 31.89 11.81 12.97
N ALA A 177 31.68 13.10 13.17
CA ALA A 177 32.78 14.05 13.35
C ALA A 177 33.47 13.90 14.73
N THR A 178 32.72 13.52 15.78
CA THR A 178 33.19 13.51 17.16
C THR A 178 33.49 12.10 17.74
N ALA A 179 32.88 11.07 17.15
CA ALA A 179 32.96 9.70 17.61
C ALA A 179 34.38 9.09 17.48
N SER A 180 34.69 8.16 18.36
CA SER A 180 35.87 7.31 18.23
C SER A 180 35.73 6.37 17.02
N ASP A 181 36.87 5.85 16.54
CA ASP A 181 36.87 4.92 15.40
C ASP A 181 36.04 3.65 15.66
N ALA A 182 36.05 3.16 16.91
CA ALA A 182 35.22 2.04 17.32
C ALA A 182 33.70 2.35 17.23
N ALA A 183 33.32 3.55 17.66
CA ALA A 183 31.92 3.97 17.58
C ALA A 183 31.46 4.21 16.13
N ARG A 184 32.35 4.74 15.27
CA ARG A 184 32.10 4.86 13.82
C ARG A 184 31.90 3.50 13.16
N LEU A 185 32.75 2.52 13.49
CA LEU A 185 32.63 1.15 12.97
C LEU A 185 31.32 0.51 13.41
N MET A 186 30.91 0.69 14.66
CA MET A 186 29.59 0.18 15.13
C MET A 186 28.44 0.77 14.34
N LEU A 187 28.44 2.09 14.10
CA LEU A 187 27.39 2.73 13.31
C LEU A 187 27.38 2.22 11.86
N MET A 188 28.56 2.05 11.24
CA MET A 188 28.66 1.48 9.90
C MET A 188 28.14 0.04 9.82
N GLN A 189 28.42 -0.79 10.83
CA GLN A 189 27.88 -2.15 10.91
C GLN A 189 26.35 -2.13 11.06
N GLU A 190 25.81 -1.26 11.91
CA GLU A 190 24.37 -1.09 12.07
C GLU A 190 23.71 -0.70 10.73
N HIS A 191 24.28 0.26 10.01
CA HIS A 191 23.82 0.66 8.67
C HIS A 191 23.89 -0.48 7.66
N GLN A 192 24.94 -1.29 7.72
CA GLN A 192 25.07 -2.45 6.84
C GLN A 192 24.00 -3.50 7.13
N LEU A 193 23.71 -3.77 8.41
CA LEU A 193 22.63 -4.68 8.80
C LEU A 193 21.26 -4.17 8.38
N GLU A 194 20.97 -2.87 8.55
CA GLU A 194 19.72 -2.26 8.07
C GLU A 194 19.56 -2.41 6.55
N THR A 195 20.64 -2.18 5.81
CA THR A 195 20.63 -2.32 4.34
C THR A 195 20.38 -3.77 3.92
N GLN A 196 21.04 -4.72 4.59
CA GLN A 196 20.82 -6.15 4.33
C GLN A 196 19.39 -6.59 4.67
N ALA A 197 18.84 -6.11 5.81
CA ALA A 197 17.46 -6.41 6.19
C ALA A 197 16.47 -5.82 5.16
N ALA A 198 16.70 -4.60 4.67
CA ALA A 198 15.87 -3.99 3.64
C ALA A 198 15.93 -4.77 2.31
N GLN A 199 17.13 -5.20 1.89
CA GLN A 199 17.31 -6.02 0.70
C GLN A 199 16.63 -7.39 0.84
N PHE A 200 16.73 -8.02 2.01
CA PHE A 200 16.06 -9.29 2.28
C PHE A 200 14.52 -9.15 2.21
N ASN A 201 13.96 -8.11 2.81
CA ASN A 201 12.53 -7.82 2.74
C ASN A 201 12.07 -7.57 1.30
N GLU A 202 12.88 -6.89 0.48
CA GLU A 202 12.57 -6.66 -0.92
C GLU A 202 12.62 -7.96 -1.74
N MET A 203 13.62 -8.82 -1.50
CA MET A 203 13.66 -10.16 -2.12
C MET A 203 12.46 -11.01 -1.74
N GLN A 204 12.02 -10.98 -0.48
CA GLN A 204 10.80 -11.68 -0.06
C GLN A 204 9.56 -11.18 -0.80
N ARG A 205 9.42 -9.85 -0.95
CA ARG A 205 8.30 -9.27 -1.72
C ARG A 205 8.33 -9.72 -3.18
N GLN A 206 9.50 -9.69 -3.81
CA GLN A 206 9.67 -10.17 -5.19
C GLN A 206 9.35 -11.65 -5.32
N HIS A 207 9.73 -12.47 -4.35
CA HIS A 207 9.40 -13.90 -4.34
C HIS A 207 7.89 -14.14 -4.27
N ILE A 208 7.17 -13.41 -3.40
CA ILE A 208 5.70 -13.50 -3.30
C ILE A 208 5.03 -13.11 -4.63
N VAL A 209 5.49 -12.02 -5.26
CA VAL A 209 4.96 -11.58 -6.56
C VAL A 209 5.23 -12.64 -7.65
N LEU A 210 6.41 -13.24 -7.65
CA LEU A 210 6.77 -14.31 -8.60
C LEU A 210 5.92 -15.56 -8.39
N GLU A 211 5.67 -15.95 -7.14
CA GLU A 211 4.77 -17.08 -6.83
C GLU A 211 3.34 -16.83 -7.29
N GLU A 212 2.83 -15.60 -7.09
CA GLU A 212 1.50 -15.20 -7.58
C GLU A 212 1.41 -15.23 -9.11
N GLN A 213 2.45 -14.76 -9.80
CA GLN A 213 2.54 -14.84 -11.26
C GLN A 213 2.61 -16.30 -11.77
N LEU A 214 3.38 -17.16 -11.11
CA LEU A 214 3.43 -18.58 -11.44
C LEU A 214 2.08 -19.28 -11.22
N ARG A 215 1.42 -18.97 -10.12
CA ARG A 215 0.07 -19.49 -9.81
C ARG A 215 -0.95 -19.05 -10.85
N SER A 216 -0.94 -17.78 -11.25
CA SER A 216 -1.84 -17.27 -12.29
C SER A 216 -1.55 -17.88 -13.66
N ALA A 217 -0.28 -18.07 -14.02
CA ALA A 217 0.12 -18.76 -15.24
C ALA A 217 -0.29 -20.23 -15.26
N GLN A 218 -0.23 -20.94 -14.13
CA GLN A 218 -0.72 -22.32 -14.02
C GLN A 218 -2.24 -22.38 -14.21
N ILE A 219 -3.01 -21.48 -13.56
CA ILE A 219 -4.47 -21.40 -13.73
C ILE A 219 -4.81 -21.14 -15.20
N HIS A 220 -4.09 -20.24 -15.85
CA HIS A 220 -4.32 -19.94 -17.27
C HIS A 220 -4.06 -21.17 -18.16
N ARG A 221 -2.95 -21.90 -17.93
CA ARG A 221 -2.64 -23.13 -18.67
C ARG A 221 -3.70 -24.22 -18.48
N THR A 222 -4.18 -24.43 -17.26
CA THR A 222 -5.24 -25.40 -16.99
C THR A 222 -6.57 -25.01 -17.64
N THR A 223 -6.91 -23.72 -17.65
CA THR A 223 -8.12 -23.21 -18.31
C THR A 223 -8.06 -23.41 -19.83
N VAL A 224 -6.92 -23.09 -20.45
CA VAL A 224 -6.71 -23.28 -21.89
C VAL A 224 -6.75 -24.77 -22.25
N ALA A 225 -6.12 -25.64 -21.47
CA ALA A 225 -6.16 -27.08 -21.68
C ALA A 225 -7.58 -27.65 -21.58
N PHE A 226 -8.36 -27.18 -20.62
CA PHE A 226 -9.77 -27.58 -20.46
C PHE A 226 -10.64 -27.11 -21.63
N GLN A 227 -10.45 -25.88 -22.10
CA GLN A 227 -11.15 -25.37 -23.29
C GLN A 227 -10.80 -26.15 -24.56
N ALA A 228 -9.53 -26.48 -24.74
CA ALA A 228 -9.08 -27.33 -25.87
C ALA A 228 -9.74 -28.72 -25.82
N GLN A 229 -9.80 -29.33 -24.64
CA GLN A 229 -10.46 -30.63 -24.46
C GLN A 229 -11.96 -30.59 -24.74
N GLN A 230 -12.65 -29.50 -24.31
CA GLN A 230 -14.06 -29.28 -24.67
C GLN A 230 -14.28 -29.08 -26.17
N ALA A 231 -13.39 -28.38 -26.87
CA ALA A 231 -13.45 -28.19 -28.31
C ALA A 231 -13.32 -29.53 -29.07
N VAL A 232 -12.39 -30.39 -28.63
CA VAL A 232 -12.22 -31.72 -29.18
C VAL A 232 -13.47 -32.61 -28.98
N MET A 233 -14.04 -32.58 -27.78
CA MET A 233 -15.28 -33.32 -27.50
C MET A 233 -16.46 -32.83 -28.35
N ARG A 234 -16.61 -31.51 -28.54
CA ARG A 234 -17.66 -30.95 -29.41
C ARG A 234 -17.50 -31.33 -30.87
N SER A 235 -16.28 -31.37 -31.38
CA SER A 235 -16.00 -31.79 -32.75
C SER A 235 -16.26 -33.29 -33.01
N SER A 236 -16.14 -34.13 -31.98
CA SER A 236 -16.41 -35.57 -32.07
C SER A 236 -17.91 -35.94 -32.01
N ILE A 237 -18.79 -35.00 -31.58
CA ILE A 237 -20.23 -35.24 -31.45
C ILE A 237 -21.02 -34.74 -32.69
N THR A 238 -20.37 -34.16 -33.70
CA THR A 238 -21.08 -33.79 -34.95
C THR A 238 -21.59 -35.05 -35.63
N PRO A 239 -22.92 -35.30 -35.73
CA PRO A 239 -23.42 -36.48 -36.37
C PRO A 239 -23.06 -36.41 -37.85
N ILE A 240 -22.51 -37.52 -38.36
CA ILE A 240 -22.32 -37.75 -39.78
C ILE A 240 -23.71 -37.88 -40.37
N ASN A 241 -24.32 -36.77 -40.77
CA ASN A 241 -25.47 -36.82 -41.69
C ASN A 241 -24.93 -37.19 -43.06
N ARG A 242 -24.91 -38.49 -43.36
CA ARG A 242 -24.83 -38.98 -44.76
C ARG A 242 -26.23 -39.01 -45.32
N PRO A 243 -26.41 -38.51 -46.57
CA PRO A 243 -27.64 -38.60 -47.33
C PRO A 243 -27.99 -40.04 -47.72
#